data_25cdbb1439beca51d7f83be75771a48d
#
_entry.id   25cdbb1439beca51d7f83be75771a48d
#
_cell.length_a   1.000
_cell.length_b   1.000
_cell.length_c   1.000
_cell.angle_alpha   90.00
_cell.angle_beta   90.00
_cell.angle_gamma   90.00
#
_symmetry.space_group_name_H-M   'P 1'
#
loop_
_entity.id
_entity.type
_entity.pdbx_description
1 polymer ?
#
loop_
_entity_poly.entity_id
_entity_poly.type
_entity_poly.pdbx_seq_one_letter_code
_entity_poly.pdbx_strand_id
1 'polypeptide(L)'
;MTLDAGHFHPTEFISDKISTALQFTPGLLLHVSRPVRWDSDHVVIFDDELKAIAQEIVRSGEMDRIHIGLDFFDASINRIAAWVIGARNIQKALLFAMLEPTEQLIKYELELDYTSRLAVLEELKSMPFEAVWDKYCDECGVPCGMEWIAQVKDYEKEVLSKR
;
A
#
# COMPACT_ATOMS: atom_id res chain seq x y z
N MET A 1 -10.96 5.41 -15.07
CA MET A 1 -10.01 4.42 -15.65
C MET A 1 -9.59 3.48 -14.55
N THR A 2 -9.40 2.18 -14.85
CA THR A 2 -8.89 1.20 -13.89
C THR A 2 -7.48 0.78 -14.29
N LEU A 3 -6.56 0.77 -13.34
CA LEU A 3 -5.25 0.13 -13.44
C LEU A 3 -5.26 -1.06 -12.48
N ASP A 4 -4.98 -2.25 -13.00
CA ASP A 4 -5.04 -3.49 -12.26
C ASP A 4 -3.64 -4.12 -12.21
N ALA A 5 -3.08 -4.28 -11.00
CA ALA A 5 -1.72 -4.78 -10.83
C ALA A 5 -1.53 -6.19 -11.38
N GLY A 6 -2.54 -7.05 -11.24
CA GLY A 6 -2.49 -8.44 -11.72
C GLY A 6 -2.48 -8.59 -13.23
N HIS A 7 -2.96 -7.58 -13.96
CA HIS A 7 -3.08 -7.63 -15.43
C HIS A 7 -1.85 -7.11 -16.18
N PHE A 8 -0.86 -6.56 -15.47
CA PHE A 8 0.41 -6.19 -16.06
C PHE A 8 1.43 -7.33 -15.94
N HIS A 9 2.45 -7.26 -16.77
CA HIS A 9 3.57 -8.21 -16.64
C HIS A 9 4.23 -8.02 -15.26
N PRO A 10 4.67 -9.07 -14.54
CA PRO A 10 5.26 -8.95 -13.20
C PRO A 10 6.51 -8.07 -13.11
N THR A 11 7.10 -7.69 -14.24
CA THR A 11 8.22 -6.73 -14.31
C THR A 11 7.78 -5.31 -14.65
N GLU A 12 6.47 -5.08 -14.80
CA GLU A 12 5.90 -3.75 -14.99
C GLU A 12 5.29 -3.24 -13.69
N PHE A 13 5.56 -2.00 -13.37
CA PHE A 13 5.10 -1.36 -12.15
C PHE A 13 3.89 -0.45 -12.42
N ILE A 14 2.85 -0.60 -11.60
CA ILE A 14 1.68 0.28 -11.64
C ILE A 14 2.06 1.69 -11.21
N SER A 15 2.94 1.82 -10.21
CA SER A 15 3.41 3.11 -9.71
C SER A 15 3.86 4.04 -10.85
N ASP A 16 4.60 3.53 -11.84
CA ASP A 16 5.07 4.30 -13.00
C ASP A 16 3.93 4.84 -13.92
N LYS A 17 2.72 4.34 -13.76
CA LYS A 17 1.59 4.64 -14.64
C LYS A 17 0.59 5.64 -14.03
N ILE A 18 0.59 5.81 -12.72
CA ILE A 18 -0.43 6.57 -11.99
C ILE A 18 -0.49 8.03 -12.44
N SER A 19 0.61 8.76 -12.33
CA SER A 19 0.67 10.17 -12.69
C SER A 19 0.38 10.42 -14.16
N THR A 20 0.87 9.54 -15.03
CA THR A 20 0.57 9.63 -16.46
C THR A 20 -0.91 9.43 -16.74
N ALA A 21 -1.54 8.42 -16.15
CA ALA A 21 -2.96 8.14 -16.37
C ALA A 21 -3.86 9.27 -15.86
N LEU A 22 -3.50 9.92 -14.77
CA LEU A 22 -4.23 11.07 -14.22
C LEU A 22 -4.28 12.29 -15.15
N GLN A 23 -3.35 12.40 -16.12
CA GLN A 23 -3.39 13.46 -17.13
C GLN A 23 -4.54 13.28 -18.14
N PHE A 24 -5.04 12.07 -18.29
CA PHE A 24 -6.01 11.72 -19.34
C PHE A 24 -7.37 11.29 -18.78
N THR A 25 -7.51 11.16 -17.45
CA THR A 25 -8.77 10.69 -16.84
C THR A 25 -9.16 11.55 -15.64
N PRO A 26 -10.48 11.72 -15.39
CA PRO A 26 -10.93 12.47 -14.21
C PRO A 26 -10.68 11.75 -12.89
N GLY A 27 -10.40 10.44 -12.92
CA GLY A 27 -10.10 9.64 -11.74
C GLY A 27 -9.61 8.24 -12.09
N LEU A 28 -8.94 7.62 -11.14
CA LEU A 28 -8.39 6.27 -11.23
C LEU A 28 -9.01 5.35 -10.18
N LEU A 29 -9.28 4.12 -10.58
CA LEU A 29 -9.42 2.99 -9.68
C LEU A 29 -8.16 2.14 -9.80
N LEU A 30 -7.47 1.95 -8.70
CA LEU A 30 -6.31 1.07 -8.62
C LEU A 30 -6.76 -0.26 -8.00
N HIS A 31 -6.76 -1.33 -8.77
CA HIS A 31 -6.84 -2.68 -8.23
C HIS A 31 -5.45 -3.10 -7.78
N VAL A 32 -5.23 -3.08 -6.47
CA VAL A 32 -3.93 -3.35 -5.88
C VAL A 32 -3.88 -4.80 -5.43
N SER A 33 -3.00 -5.55 -6.05
CA SER A 33 -2.67 -6.94 -5.76
C SER A 33 -1.16 -7.12 -5.83
N ARG A 34 -0.68 -8.31 -5.51
CA ARG A 34 0.72 -8.69 -5.70
C ARG A 34 0.82 -9.70 -6.84
N PRO A 35 1.18 -9.28 -8.04
CA PRO A 35 1.37 -10.20 -9.15
C PRO A 35 2.65 -11.04 -8.93
N VAL A 36 2.49 -12.36 -8.87
CA VAL A 36 3.61 -13.31 -8.82
C VAL A 36 3.92 -13.85 -10.22
N ARG A 37 2.88 -13.91 -11.05
CA ARG A 37 2.94 -14.30 -12.46
C ARG A 37 1.97 -13.41 -13.23
N TRP A 38 2.01 -13.48 -14.55
CA TRP A 38 1.00 -12.85 -15.38
C TRP A 38 -0.41 -13.28 -14.95
N ASP A 39 -1.32 -12.33 -14.85
CA ASP A 39 -2.73 -12.53 -14.50
C ASP A 39 -2.88 -13.35 -13.19
N SER A 40 -2.17 -12.92 -12.16
CA SER A 40 -2.24 -13.54 -10.85
C SER A 40 -2.33 -12.48 -9.76
N ASP A 41 -3.34 -12.62 -8.89
CA ASP A 41 -3.66 -11.67 -7.83
C ASP A 41 -3.48 -12.33 -6.47
N HIS A 42 -2.38 -12.00 -5.81
CA HIS A 42 -2.07 -12.46 -4.46
C HIS A 42 -2.24 -11.33 -3.44
N VAL A 43 -2.32 -11.72 -2.18
CA VAL A 43 -2.39 -10.78 -1.06
C VAL A 43 -1.24 -9.79 -1.12
N VAL A 44 -1.60 -8.52 -0.99
CA VAL A 44 -0.66 -7.40 -0.94
C VAL A 44 0.24 -7.52 0.28
N ILE A 45 1.54 -7.47 0.06
CA ILE A 45 2.56 -7.42 1.10
C ILE A 45 3.20 -6.04 1.15
N PHE A 46 3.89 -5.71 2.25
CA PHE A 46 4.55 -4.42 2.42
C PHE A 46 5.92 -4.41 1.74
N ASP A 47 5.91 -4.43 0.39
CA ASP A 47 7.10 -4.43 -0.46
C ASP A 47 7.39 -3.04 -1.07
N ASP A 48 8.40 -2.99 -1.92
CA ASP A 48 8.84 -1.73 -2.51
C ASP A 48 7.84 -1.18 -3.53
N GLU A 49 7.15 -2.05 -4.29
CA GLU A 49 6.13 -1.59 -5.24
C GLU A 49 4.91 -1.02 -4.52
N LEU A 50 4.45 -1.64 -3.43
CA LEU A 50 3.34 -1.10 -2.66
C LEU A 50 3.68 0.28 -2.07
N LYS A 51 4.91 0.45 -1.58
CA LYS A 51 5.40 1.76 -1.11
C LYS A 51 5.46 2.77 -2.25
N ALA A 52 5.96 2.38 -3.42
CA ALA A 52 6.03 3.25 -4.60
C ALA A 52 4.63 3.68 -5.08
N ILE A 53 3.65 2.77 -5.11
CA ILE A 53 2.25 3.11 -5.41
C ILE A 53 1.74 4.17 -4.42
N ALA A 54 1.93 3.95 -3.12
CA ALA A 54 1.47 4.89 -2.10
C ALA A 54 2.19 6.26 -2.20
N GLN A 55 3.50 6.25 -2.43
CA GLN A 55 4.28 7.47 -2.65
C GLN A 55 3.80 8.25 -3.88
N GLU A 56 3.53 7.56 -4.99
CA GLU A 56 3.04 8.21 -6.20
C GLU A 56 1.65 8.82 -5.99
N ILE A 57 0.76 8.12 -5.27
CA ILE A 57 -0.56 8.65 -4.89
C ILE A 57 -0.40 9.95 -4.07
N VAL A 58 0.42 9.94 -3.03
CA VAL A 58 0.60 11.11 -2.15
C VAL A 58 1.31 12.25 -2.88
N ARG A 59 2.39 11.96 -3.62
CA ARG A 59 3.16 12.96 -4.37
C ARG A 59 2.37 13.62 -5.49
N SER A 60 1.38 12.91 -6.07
CA SER A 60 0.53 13.48 -7.12
C SER A 60 -0.31 14.67 -6.64
N GLY A 61 -0.59 14.75 -5.34
CA GLY A 61 -1.53 15.73 -4.78
C GLY A 61 -2.99 15.48 -5.15
N GLU A 62 -3.31 14.35 -5.81
CA GLU A 62 -4.61 14.04 -6.40
C GLU A 62 -5.32 12.88 -5.69
N MET A 63 -5.09 12.74 -4.38
CA MET A 63 -5.65 11.63 -3.59
C MET A 63 -7.17 11.49 -3.73
N ASP A 64 -7.89 12.59 -3.84
CA ASP A 64 -9.35 12.60 -3.99
C ASP A 64 -9.84 12.00 -5.32
N ARG A 65 -8.95 11.87 -6.29
CA ARG A 65 -9.23 11.31 -7.62
C ARG A 65 -8.80 9.86 -7.74
N ILE A 66 -8.17 9.29 -6.71
CA ILE A 66 -7.62 7.94 -6.76
C ILE A 66 -8.36 7.07 -5.75
N HIS A 67 -8.99 6.03 -6.26
CA HIS A 67 -9.69 5.03 -5.46
C HIS A 67 -8.89 3.74 -5.44
N ILE A 68 -8.68 3.17 -4.26
CA ILE A 68 -7.91 1.94 -4.07
C ILE A 68 -8.88 0.80 -3.80
N GLY A 69 -8.87 -0.20 -4.67
CA GLY A 69 -9.54 -1.48 -4.48
C GLY A 69 -8.50 -2.56 -4.20
N LEU A 70 -8.71 -3.36 -3.15
CA LEU A 70 -7.93 -4.57 -2.93
C LEU A 70 -8.58 -5.70 -3.71
N ASP A 71 -7.92 -6.11 -4.79
CA ASP A 71 -8.43 -7.14 -5.68
C ASP A 71 -7.45 -8.31 -5.74
N PHE A 72 -7.68 -9.27 -4.86
CA PHE A 72 -6.87 -10.47 -4.81
C PHE A 72 -7.65 -11.65 -4.26
N PHE A 73 -7.23 -12.82 -4.70
CA PHE A 73 -7.68 -14.10 -4.19
C PHE A 73 -6.48 -14.99 -3.87
N ASP A 74 -6.33 -15.34 -2.60
CA ASP A 74 -5.28 -16.26 -2.16
C ASP A 74 -5.92 -17.42 -1.40
N ALA A 75 -5.96 -18.59 -2.05
CA ALA A 75 -6.57 -19.80 -1.48
C ALA A 75 -5.69 -20.50 -0.45
N SER A 76 -4.43 -20.08 -0.30
CA SER A 76 -3.48 -20.70 0.63
C SER A 76 -3.66 -20.26 2.09
N ILE A 77 -4.38 -19.17 2.30
CA ILE A 77 -4.62 -18.60 3.64
C ILE A 77 -6.09 -18.29 3.88
N ASN A 78 -6.45 -18.07 5.15
CA ASN A 78 -7.78 -17.64 5.52
C ASN A 78 -8.16 -16.35 4.80
N ARG A 79 -9.34 -16.32 4.16
CA ARG A 79 -9.80 -15.19 3.35
C ARG A 79 -9.94 -13.88 4.14
N ILE A 80 -10.46 -13.97 5.37
CA ILE A 80 -10.61 -12.79 6.23
C ILE A 80 -9.24 -12.27 6.62
N ALA A 81 -8.30 -13.17 6.98
CA ALA A 81 -6.93 -12.78 7.26
C ALA A 81 -6.26 -12.13 6.05
N ALA A 82 -6.50 -12.64 4.83
CA ALA A 82 -6.00 -12.04 3.60
C ALA A 82 -6.47 -10.59 3.44
N TRP A 83 -7.76 -10.32 3.66
CA TRP A 83 -8.31 -8.97 3.59
C TRP A 83 -7.71 -8.04 4.65
N VAL A 84 -7.58 -8.51 5.90
CA VAL A 84 -6.98 -7.71 6.97
C VAL A 84 -5.53 -7.39 6.67
N ILE A 85 -4.74 -8.36 6.21
CA ILE A 85 -3.33 -8.17 5.84
C ILE A 85 -3.22 -7.13 4.72
N GLY A 86 -3.97 -7.30 3.63
CA GLY A 86 -3.93 -6.37 2.50
C GLY A 86 -4.35 -4.96 2.87
N ALA A 87 -5.47 -4.81 3.59
CA ALA A 87 -5.95 -3.51 4.03
C ALA A 87 -4.95 -2.79 4.96
N ARG A 88 -4.34 -3.52 5.89
CA ARG A 88 -3.32 -2.94 6.79
C ARG A 88 -2.06 -2.56 6.03
N ASN A 89 -1.64 -3.35 5.06
CA ASN A 89 -0.42 -3.08 4.30
C ASN A 89 -0.56 -1.83 3.41
N ILE A 90 -1.70 -1.66 2.71
CA ILE A 90 -1.90 -0.42 1.95
C ILE A 90 -2.03 0.81 2.84
N GLN A 91 -2.71 0.71 3.99
CA GLN A 91 -2.80 1.81 4.94
C GLN A 91 -1.43 2.18 5.52
N LYS A 92 -0.59 1.19 5.85
CA LYS A 92 0.79 1.42 6.28
C LYS A 92 1.65 2.05 5.18
N ALA A 93 1.48 1.64 3.94
CA ALA A 93 2.20 2.23 2.81
C ALA A 93 1.79 3.69 2.58
N LEU A 94 0.49 4.01 2.68
CA LEU A 94 0.00 5.38 2.61
C LEU A 94 0.54 6.23 3.77
N LEU A 95 0.53 5.70 5.00
CA LEU A 95 1.12 6.38 6.15
C LEU A 95 2.62 6.66 5.93
N PHE A 96 3.36 5.66 5.46
CA PHE A 96 4.78 5.83 5.12
C PHE A 96 4.99 6.94 4.08
N ALA A 97 4.17 6.97 3.04
CA ALA A 97 4.23 8.00 2.01
C ALA A 97 3.85 9.40 2.53
N MET A 98 2.85 9.50 3.42
CA MET A 98 2.45 10.78 4.03
C MET A 98 3.50 11.35 5.00
N LEU A 99 4.36 10.51 5.55
CA LEU A 99 5.45 10.93 6.42
C LEU A 99 6.71 11.36 5.64
N GLU A 100 6.70 11.22 4.32
CA GLU A 100 7.80 11.64 3.46
C GLU A 100 7.92 13.17 3.46
N PRO A 101 9.13 13.74 3.64
CA PRO A 101 9.36 15.18 3.59
C PRO A 101 9.40 15.67 2.15
N THR A 102 8.28 15.63 1.46
CA THR A 102 8.14 15.88 0.02
C THR A 102 8.72 17.24 -0.41
N GLU A 103 8.45 18.30 0.37
CA GLU A 103 8.97 19.64 0.06
C GLU A 103 10.50 19.67 0.07
N GLN A 104 11.12 18.99 1.03
CA GLN A 104 12.57 18.90 1.12
C GLN A 104 13.16 18.10 -0.04
N LEU A 105 12.50 17.01 -0.44
CA LEU A 105 12.93 16.20 -1.57
C LEU A 105 12.83 16.96 -2.89
N ILE A 106 11.77 17.74 -3.09
CA ILE A 106 11.61 18.64 -4.25
C ILE A 106 12.72 19.70 -4.26
N LYS A 107 13.02 20.30 -3.11
CA LYS A 107 14.11 21.27 -3.01
C LYS A 107 15.46 20.69 -3.46
N TYR A 108 15.82 19.51 -2.96
CA TYR A 108 17.05 18.83 -3.36
C TYR A 108 17.08 18.50 -4.86
N GLU A 109 15.95 18.10 -5.42
CA GLU A 109 15.82 17.84 -6.86
C GLU A 109 16.10 19.09 -7.68
N LEU A 110 15.49 20.23 -7.31
CA LEU A 110 15.69 21.51 -8.00
C LEU A 110 17.10 22.07 -7.85
N GLU A 111 17.77 21.78 -6.74
CA GLU A 111 19.15 22.17 -6.47
C GLU A 111 20.18 21.19 -7.09
N LEU A 112 19.72 20.10 -7.73
CA LEU A 112 20.54 19.01 -8.28
C LEU A 112 21.38 18.29 -7.20
N ASP A 113 20.95 18.38 -5.92
CA ASP A 113 21.59 17.68 -4.80
C ASP A 113 21.01 16.28 -4.63
N TYR A 114 21.29 15.42 -5.57
CA TYR A 114 20.82 14.03 -5.56
C TYR A 114 21.41 13.21 -4.41
N THR A 115 22.55 13.60 -3.87
CA THR A 115 23.17 12.94 -2.72
C THR A 115 22.34 13.13 -1.47
N SER A 116 21.98 14.35 -1.14
CA SER A 116 21.12 14.64 0.02
C SER A 116 19.73 14.06 -0.17
N ARG A 117 19.17 14.11 -1.38
CA ARG A 117 17.90 13.51 -1.72
C ARG A 117 17.89 12.00 -1.43
N LEU A 118 18.90 11.27 -1.91
CA LEU A 118 19.03 9.84 -1.66
C LEU A 118 19.20 9.53 -0.17
N ALA A 119 20.05 10.29 0.53
CA ALA A 119 20.29 10.09 1.96
C ALA A 119 18.99 10.22 2.78
N VAL A 120 18.16 11.23 2.49
CA VAL A 120 16.87 11.41 3.16
C VAL A 120 15.91 10.25 2.86
N LEU A 121 15.85 9.77 1.61
CA LEU A 121 15.03 8.62 1.25
C LEU A 121 15.46 7.34 1.97
N GLU A 122 16.76 7.14 2.17
CA GLU A 122 17.25 5.97 2.92
C GLU A 122 16.98 6.09 4.42
N GLU A 123 17.14 7.30 5.01
CA GLU A 123 16.80 7.53 6.42
C GLU A 123 15.31 7.29 6.70
N LEU A 124 14.42 7.64 5.78
CA LEU A 124 12.98 7.37 5.92
C LEU A 124 12.66 5.89 6.11
N LYS A 125 13.44 5.00 5.52
CA LYS A 125 13.22 3.55 5.63
C LYS A 125 13.46 3.02 7.05
N SER A 126 14.26 3.73 7.84
CA SER A 126 14.59 3.37 9.23
C SER A 126 13.84 4.19 10.28
N MET A 127 13.03 5.15 9.86
CA MET A 127 12.21 5.94 10.79
C MET A 127 11.21 5.05 11.54
N PRO A 128 10.96 5.31 12.83
CA PRO A 128 10.03 4.53 13.65
C PRO A 128 8.56 4.85 13.33
N PHE A 129 8.14 4.66 12.09
CA PHE A 129 6.75 4.95 11.67
C PHE A 129 5.73 4.05 12.39
N GLU A 130 6.19 2.94 12.95
CA GLU A 130 5.34 2.02 13.71
C GLU A 130 4.65 2.70 14.90
N ALA A 131 5.34 3.63 15.56
CA ALA A 131 4.73 4.39 16.66
C ALA A 131 3.54 5.26 16.20
N VAL A 132 3.63 5.82 14.98
CA VAL A 132 2.52 6.58 14.36
C VAL A 132 1.39 5.64 13.95
N TRP A 133 1.73 4.49 13.40
CA TRP A 133 0.77 3.45 13.05
C TRP A 133 0.01 2.94 14.28
N ASP A 134 0.71 2.68 15.38
CA ASP A 134 0.08 2.20 16.61
C ASP A 134 -0.86 3.26 17.20
N LYS A 135 -0.46 4.53 17.17
CA LYS A 135 -1.32 5.63 17.57
C LYS A 135 -2.58 5.72 16.72
N TYR A 136 -2.44 5.58 15.40
CA TYR A 136 -3.57 5.55 14.48
C TYR A 136 -4.53 4.38 14.78
N CYS A 137 -4.00 3.18 15.01
CA CYS A 137 -4.81 2.02 15.39
C CYS A 137 -5.56 2.25 16.71
N ASP A 138 -4.88 2.82 17.71
CA ASP A 138 -5.48 3.15 18.99
C ASP A 138 -6.65 4.14 18.83
N GLU A 139 -6.48 5.19 18.03
CA GLU A 139 -7.54 6.16 17.73
C GLU A 139 -8.71 5.56 16.97
N CYS A 140 -8.45 4.57 16.12
CA CYS A 140 -9.48 3.81 15.41
C CYS A 140 -10.13 2.71 16.25
N GLY A 141 -9.63 2.44 17.46
CA GLY A 141 -10.12 1.36 18.32
C GLY A 141 -9.88 -0.04 17.75
N VAL A 142 -8.79 -0.23 16.99
CA VAL A 142 -8.43 -1.51 16.36
C VAL A 142 -7.07 -2.00 16.89
N PRO A 143 -6.82 -3.33 16.89
CA PRO A 143 -5.54 -3.88 17.36
C PRO A 143 -4.34 -3.35 16.56
N CYS A 144 -3.31 -2.89 17.24
CA CYS A 144 -2.09 -2.38 16.62
C CYS A 144 -1.24 -3.51 16.00
N GLY A 145 -1.00 -4.56 16.76
CA GLY A 145 -0.15 -5.68 16.38
C GLY A 145 -0.87 -6.83 15.72
N MET A 146 -0.64 -8.02 16.25
CA MET A 146 -1.15 -9.27 15.69
C MET A 146 -2.35 -9.86 16.46
N GLU A 147 -2.91 -9.16 17.42
CA GLU A 147 -4.00 -9.66 18.28
C GLU A 147 -5.26 -10.02 17.47
N TRP A 148 -5.48 -9.36 16.35
CA TRP A 148 -6.59 -9.65 15.43
C TRP A 148 -6.55 -11.09 14.87
N ILE A 149 -5.35 -11.72 14.80
CA ILE A 149 -5.21 -13.11 14.31
C ILE A 149 -5.96 -14.09 15.22
N ALA A 150 -5.92 -13.89 16.53
CA ALA A 150 -6.66 -14.73 17.46
C ALA A 150 -8.15 -14.69 17.16
N GLN A 151 -8.70 -13.50 16.94
CA GLN A 151 -10.12 -13.32 16.59
C GLN A 151 -10.51 -14.04 15.29
N VAL A 152 -9.64 -13.96 14.26
CA VAL A 152 -9.87 -14.68 12.99
C VAL A 152 -9.86 -16.19 13.20
N LYS A 153 -8.91 -16.71 13.98
CA LYS A 153 -8.82 -18.15 14.28
C LYS A 153 -10.01 -18.64 15.10
N ASP A 154 -10.48 -17.85 16.05
CA ASP A 154 -11.68 -18.19 16.83
C ASP A 154 -12.92 -18.22 15.92
N TYR A 155 -13.07 -17.23 15.04
CA TYR A 155 -14.14 -17.22 14.04
C TYR A 155 -14.06 -18.42 13.09
N GLU A 156 -12.88 -18.76 12.63
CA GLU A 156 -12.67 -19.95 11.79
C GLU A 156 -13.13 -21.24 12.49
N LYS A 157 -12.74 -21.40 13.75
CA LYS A 157 -13.10 -22.55 14.57
C LYS A 157 -14.59 -22.59 14.93
N GLU A 158 -15.17 -21.46 15.31
CA GLU A 158 -16.53 -21.41 15.85
C GLU A 158 -17.59 -21.33 14.77
N VAL A 159 -17.28 -20.75 13.63
CA VAL A 159 -18.23 -20.47 12.56
C VAL A 159 -17.91 -21.21 11.27
N LEU A 160 -16.71 -21.03 10.72
CA LEU A 160 -16.41 -21.57 9.39
C LEU A 160 -16.29 -23.09 9.38
N SER A 161 -15.71 -23.70 10.41
CA SER A 161 -15.56 -25.15 10.51
C SER A 161 -16.89 -25.90 10.69
N LYS A 162 -17.98 -25.17 10.95
CA LYS A 162 -19.33 -25.75 11.16
C LYS A 162 -20.24 -25.61 9.93
N ARG A 163 -19.72 -25.02 8.86
CA ARG A 163 -20.39 -24.86 7.57
C ARG A 163 -19.91 -25.91 6.57
#